data_494d5c85e516f0513d261df906af3102
#
_entry.id   494d5c85e516f0513d261df906af3102
#
_cell.length_a   1.000
_cell.length_b   1.000
_cell.length_c   1.000
_cell.angle_alpha   90.00
_cell.angle_beta   90.00
_cell.angle_gamma   90.00
#
_symmetry.space_group_name_H-M   'P 1'
#
loop_
_entity.id
_entity.type
_entity.pdbx_description
1 polymer ?
#
loop_
_entity_poly.entity_id
_entity_poly.type
_entity_poly.pdbx_seq_one_letter_code
_entity_poly.pdbx_strand_id
1 'polypeptide(L)'
;MEEATNAIILVVDDEASVRNALRRLLEGDDYSVLLAENGEEALKVLQDTPVHIIISDQNMPGLSGIDLLKLVRVRHPRVVRILLTADEHPEVPVRSINESEVYRFIRKPWNNADVRTIVSLAFEIARLEQEKRHLVVMMRSKDAPSGDPADIESELLRLAEDEIGKD
;
A
#
# COMPACT_ATOMS: atom_id res chain seq x y z
N MET A 1 -23.25 -13.20 3.67
CA MET A 1 -22.48 -13.05 2.42
C MET A 1 -21.48 -11.93 2.66
N GLU A 2 -20.25 -12.29 2.93
CA GLU A 2 -19.17 -11.32 2.89
C GLU A 2 -19.06 -10.87 1.42
N GLU A 3 -19.30 -9.59 1.17
CA GLU A 3 -18.91 -8.99 -0.09
C GLU A 3 -17.41 -9.20 -0.20
N ALA A 4 -16.98 -9.99 -1.16
CA ALA A 4 -15.58 -10.10 -1.51
C ALA A 4 -15.10 -8.70 -1.93
N THR A 5 -14.54 -7.98 -0.99
CA THR A 5 -14.01 -6.64 -1.26
C THR A 5 -12.78 -6.84 -2.13
N ASN A 6 -12.95 -6.61 -3.43
CA ASN A 6 -11.85 -6.66 -4.39
C ASN A 6 -10.74 -5.73 -3.92
N ALA A 7 -9.56 -6.28 -3.66
CA ALA A 7 -8.43 -5.46 -3.26
C ALA A 7 -7.99 -4.56 -4.42
N ILE A 8 -7.77 -3.29 -4.13
CA ILE A 8 -7.35 -2.30 -5.13
C ILE A 8 -5.83 -2.16 -5.08
N ILE A 9 -5.19 -2.45 -6.20
CA ILE A 9 -3.75 -2.33 -6.40
C ILE A 9 -3.49 -1.14 -7.32
N LEU A 10 -2.61 -0.23 -6.90
CA LEU A 10 -2.12 0.87 -7.72
C LEU A 10 -0.72 0.55 -8.25
N VAL A 11 -0.57 0.50 -9.55
CA VAL A 11 0.72 0.31 -10.23
C VAL A 11 1.21 1.64 -10.79
N VAL A 12 2.41 2.03 -10.41
CA VAL A 12 3.04 3.31 -10.80
C VAL A 12 4.34 3.03 -11.53
N ASP A 13 4.39 3.34 -12.81
CA ASP A 13 5.57 3.20 -13.66
C ASP A 13 5.42 4.13 -14.85
N ASP A 14 6.48 4.79 -15.30
CA ASP A 14 6.46 5.65 -16.48
C ASP A 14 6.38 4.87 -17.80
N GLU A 15 6.75 3.59 -17.79
CA GLU A 15 6.64 2.69 -18.95
C GLU A 15 5.25 2.01 -19.03
N ALA A 16 4.50 2.32 -20.08
CA ALA A 16 3.18 1.72 -20.30
C ALA A 16 3.22 0.19 -20.43
N SER A 17 4.29 -0.37 -21.01
CA SER A 17 4.49 -1.81 -21.16
C SER A 17 4.56 -2.52 -19.80
N VAL A 18 5.23 -1.93 -18.83
CA VAL A 18 5.34 -2.45 -17.46
C VAL A 18 4.00 -2.36 -16.73
N ARG A 19 3.33 -1.21 -16.78
CA ARG A 19 2.00 -1.05 -16.20
C ARG A 19 1.01 -2.07 -16.73
N ASN A 20 0.95 -2.25 -18.05
CA ASN A 20 0.04 -3.18 -18.69
C ASN A 20 0.39 -4.64 -18.41
N ALA A 21 1.68 -4.98 -18.29
CA ALA A 21 2.11 -6.32 -17.93
C ALA A 21 1.67 -6.71 -16.51
N LEU A 22 1.87 -5.83 -15.54
CA LEU A 22 1.42 -6.03 -14.15
C LEU A 22 -0.10 -6.06 -14.05
N ARG A 23 -0.80 -5.20 -14.78
CA ARG A 23 -2.25 -5.23 -14.83
C ARG A 23 -2.77 -6.58 -15.32
N ARG A 24 -2.28 -7.09 -16.45
CA ARG A 24 -2.68 -8.40 -16.98
C ARG A 24 -2.34 -9.55 -16.04
N LEU A 25 -1.25 -9.42 -15.30
CA LEU A 25 -0.84 -10.44 -14.33
C LEU A 25 -1.74 -10.49 -13.11
N LEU A 26 -2.19 -9.35 -12.62
CA LEU A 26 -2.82 -9.20 -11.31
C LEU A 26 -4.34 -9.00 -11.36
N GLU A 27 -4.88 -8.39 -12.43
CA GLU A 27 -6.30 -8.13 -12.52
C GLU A 27 -7.12 -9.41 -12.64
N GLY A 28 -8.19 -9.53 -11.84
CA GLY A 28 -9.05 -10.71 -11.79
C GLY A 28 -10.14 -10.59 -10.75
N ASP A 29 -10.63 -11.71 -10.28
CA ASP A 29 -11.75 -11.75 -9.34
C ASP A 29 -11.40 -11.18 -7.96
N ASP A 30 -10.13 -11.31 -7.55
CA ASP A 30 -9.67 -10.87 -6.23
C ASP A 30 -9.08 -9.46 -6.21
N TYR A 31 -8.62 -8.95 -7.36
CA TYR A 31 -7.92 -7.68 -7.48
C TYR A 31 -8.43 -6.80 -8.60
N SER A 32 -8.54 -5.51 -8.31
CA SER A 32 -8.72 -4.45 -9.30
C SER A 32 -7.43 -3.65 -9.41
N VAL A 33 -6.93 -3.42 -10.62
CA VAL A 33 -5.66 -2.75 -10.85
C VAL A 33 -5.86 -1.37 -11.45
N LEU A 34 -5.40 -0.35 -10.74
CA LEU A 34 -5.32 1.04 -11.21
C LEU A 34 -3.89 1.35 -11.66
N LEU A 35 -3.76 2.22 -12.62
CA LEU A 35 -2.49 2.59 -13.23
C LEU A 35 -2.22 4.09 -13.05
N ALA A 36 -0.97 4.44 -12.79
CA ALA A 36 -0.48 5.82 -12.78
C ALA A 36 0.87 5.90 -13.51
N GLU A 37 1.10 6.98 -14.23
CA GLU A 37 2.32 7.18 -15.04
C GLU A 37 3.45 7.80 -14.24
N ASN A 38 3.14 8.45 -13.13
CA ASN A 38 4.10 9.15 -12.29
C ASN A 38 3.58 9.27 -10.85
N GLY A 39 4.45 9.76 -9.96
CA GLY A 39 4.12 9.90 -8.55
C GLY A 39 3.00 10.91 -8.26
N GLU A 40 2.90 11.98 -9.02
CA GLU A 40 1.82 12.98 -8.83
C GLU A 40 0.45 12.40 -9.15
N GLU A 41 0.34 11.67 -10.24
CA GLU A 41 -0.89 10.98 -10.62
C GLU A 41 -1.25 9.91 -9.57
N ALA A 42 -0.26 9.15 -9.10
CA ALA A 42 -0.44 8.18 -8.03
C ALA A 42 -1.00 8.80 -6.75
N LEU A 43 -0.48 9.94 -6.33
CA LEU A 43 -0.98 10.66 -5.15
C LEU A 43 -2.43 11.14 -5.31
N LYS A 44 -2.84 11.55 -6.51
CA LYS A 44 -4.24 11.90 -6.80
C LYS A 44 -5.15 10.68 -6.70
N VAL A 45 -4.75 9.55 -7.26
CA VAL A 45 -5.51 8.30 -7.15
C VAL A 45 -5.69 7.89 -5.69
N LEU A 46 -4.65 8.00 -4.88
CA LEU A 46 -4.69 7.67 -3.46
C LEU A 46 -5.64 8.58 -2.65
N GLN A 47 -5.82 9.83 -3.05
CA GLN A 47 -6.77 10.74 -2.40
C GLN A 47 -8.23 10.33 -2.64
N ASP A 48 -8.53 9.83 -3.82
CA ASP A 48 -9.90 9.59 -4.28
C ASP A 48 -10.33 8.13 -4.16
N THR A 49 -9.39 7.21 -3.99
CA THR A 49 -9.64 5.76 -4.03
C THR A 49 -8.97 5.03 -2.87
N PRO A 50 -9.68 4.11 -2.20
CA PRO A 50 -9.14 3.32 -1.09
C PRO A 50 -8.19 2.21 -1.61
N VAL A 51 -6.97 2.58 -1.95
CA VAL A 51 -5.94 1.65 -2.42
C VAL A 51 -5.43 0.80 -1.26
N HIS A 52 -5.26 -0.50 -1.48
CA HIS A 52 -4.74 -1.44 -0.49
C HIS A 52 -3.24 -1.70 -0.66
N ILE A 53 -2.78 -1.76 -1.90
CA ILE A 53 -1.39 -2.05 -2.25
C ILE A 53 -0.93 -1.06 -3.31
N ILE A 54 0.25 -0.50 -3.15
CA ILE A 54 0.93 0.27 -4.20
C ILE A 54 2.20 -0.46 -4.64
N ILE A 55 2.38 -0.58 -5.95
CA ILE A 55 3.61 -1.09 -6.58
C ILE A 55 4.19 0.06 -7.40
N SER A 56 5.32 0.59 -7.01
CA SER A 56 5.96 1.72 -7.69
C SER A 56 7.32 1.35 -8.24
N ASP A 57 7.58 1.74 -9.49
CA ASP A 57 8.92 1.76 -10.05
C ASP A 57 9.81 2.76 -9.30
N GLN A 58 11.11 2.45 -9.19
CA GLN A 58 12.09 3.33 -8.56
C GLN A 58 12.49 4.48 -9.45
N ASN A 59 12.76 4.20 -10.71
CA ASN A 59 13.32 5.17 -11.65
C ASN A 59 12.23 5.81 -12.50
N MET A 60 11.69 6.90 -12.04
CA MET A 60 10.68 7.69 -12.75
C MET A 60 11.12 9.15 -12.86
N PRO A 61 10.76 9.86 -13.93
CA PRO A 61 10.96 11.30 -14.02
C PRO A 61 10.21 12.04 -12.91
N GLY A 62 10.84 13.02 -12.27
CA GLY A 62 10.26 13.77 -11.17
C GLY A 62 10.42 13.02 -9.85
N LEU A 63 9.30 12.63 -9.23
CA LEU A 63 9.30 11.93 -7.96
C LEU A 63 9.77 10.47 -8.13
N SER A 64 10.84 10.10 -7.44
CA SER A 64 11.33 8.71 -7.43
C SER A 64 10.35 7.77 -6.71
N GLY A 65 10.44 6.46 -6.99
CA GLY A 65 9.61 5.47 -6.31
C GLY A 65 9.77 5.50 -4.79
N ILE A 66 10.99 5.57 -4.28
CA ILE A 66 11.25 5.66 -2.83
C ILE A 66 10.62 6.92 -2.24
N ASP A 67 10.77 8.07 -2.86
CA ASP A 67 10.21 9.33 -2.37
C ASP A 67 8.67 9.30 -2.40
N LEU A 68 8.09 8.70 -3.44
CA LEU A 68 6.64 8.46 -3.49
C LEU A 68 6.19 7.57 -2.32
N LEU A 69 6.88 6.46 -2.08
CA LEU A 69 6.51 5.52 -1.01
C LEU A 69 6.70 6.12 0.39
N LYS A 70 7.66 7.03 0.58
CA LYS A 70 7.79 7.84 1.80
C LYS A 70 6.55 8.71 2.05
N LEU A 71 6.08 9.40 1.02
CA LEU A 71 4.86 10.20 1.11
C LEU A 71 3.62 9.33 1.38
N VAL A 72 3.52 8.18 0.74
CA VAL A 72 2.43 7.22 0.96
C VAL A 72 2.44 6.71 2.40
N ARG A 73 3.60 6.41 2.96
CA ARG A 73 3.73 6.01 4.37
C ARG A 73 3.13 7.03 5.32
N VAL A 74 3.41 8.31 5.09
CA VAL A 74 2.94 9.40 5.95
C VAL A 74 1.46 9.69 5.76
N ARG A 75 1.01 9.78 4.51
CA ARG A 75 -0.36 10.20 4.17
C ARG A 75 -1.37 9.05 4.14
N HIS A 76 -0.91 7.86 3.80
CA HIS A 76 -1.73 6.65 3.61
C HIS A 76 -1.05 5.44 4.27
N PRO A 77 -0.87 5.43 5.59
CA PRO A 77 -0.08 4.40 6.29
C PRO A 77 -0.63 2.99 6.19
N ARG A 78 -1.90 2.84 5.81
CA ARG A 78 -2.56 1.54 5.63
C ARG A 78 -2.22 0.87 4.30
N VAL A 79 -1.70 1.63 3.33
CA VAL A 79 -1.34 1.10 2.02
C VAL A 79 -0.05 0.30 2.13
N VAL A 80 -0.08 -0.96 1.74
CA VAL A 80 1.13 -1.79 1.66
C VAL A 80 1.97 -1.35 0.47
N ARG A 81 3.23 -1.07 0.69
CA ARG A 81 4.15 -0.44 -0.28
C ARG A 81 5.14 -1.46 -0.81
N ILE A 82 5.18 -1.61 -2.13
CA ILE A 82 6.08 -2.49 -2.85
C ILE A 82 6.89 -1.65 -3.85
N LEU A 83 8.20 -1.81 -3.84
CA LEU A 83 9.10 -1.16 -4.78
C LEU A 83 9.46 -2.10 -5.92
N LEU A 84 9.32 -1.61 -7.15
CA LEU A 84 9.75 -2.30 -8.37
C LEU A 84 11.06 -1.66 -8.85
N THR A 85 12.12 -2.45 -8.99
CA THR A 85 13.44 -1.92 -9.32
C THR A 85 14.20 -2.77 -10.32
N ALA A 86 14.85 -2.12 -11.28
CA ALA A 86 15.84 -2.73 -12.17
C ALA A 86 17.26 -2.63 -11.60
N ASP A 87 17.45 -1.92 -10.48
CA ASP A 87 18.76 -1.63 -9.94
C ASP A 87 19.39 -2.88 -9.33
N GLU A 88 20.57 -3.23 -9.81
CA GLU A 88 21.37 -4.35 -9.30
C GLU A 88 22.15 -4.00 -8.03
N HIS A 89 22.09 -2.74 -7.59
CA HIS A 89 22.78 -2.30 -6.38
C HIS A 89 22.04 -2.77 -5.13
N PRO A 90 22.63 -3.69 -4.34
CA PRO A 90 21.96 -4.26 -3.17
C PRO A 90 21.72 -3.23 -2.05
N GLU A 91 22.35 -2.06 -2.10
CA GLU A 91 22.23 -1.03 -1.07
C GLU A 91 20.89 -0.33 -1.06
N VAL A 92 20.27 -0.11 -2.22
CA VAL A 92 18.97 0.59 -2.31
C VAL A 92 17.84 -0.22 -1.68
N PRO A 93 17.67 -1.52 -1.98
CA PRO A 93 16.66 -2.33 -1.33
C PRO A 93 16.85 -2.46 0.18
N VAL A 94 18.08 -2.58 0.64
CA VAL A 94 18.40 -2.71 2.08
C VAL A 94 18.05 -1.42 2.82
N ARG A 95 18.39 -0.26 2.29
CA ARG A 95 18.00 1.03 2.87
C ARG A 95 16.50 1.20 2.95
N SER A 96 15.79 0.87 1.88
CA SER A 96 14.33 0.96 1.84
C SER A 96 13.65 0.06 2.88
N ILE A 97 14.17 -1.15 3.10
CA ILE A 97 13.65 -2.08 4.12
C ILE A 97 13.96 -1.57 5.54
N ASN A 98 15.18 -1.10 5.80
CA ASN A 98 15.61 -0.60 7.10
C ASN A 98 14.88 0.69 7.52
N GLU A 99 14.47 1.49 6.55
CA GLU A 99 13.70 2.71 6.79
C GLU A 99 12.18 2.44 6.96
N SER A 100 11.76 1.18 6.97
CA SER A 100 10.34 0.73 7.10
C SER A 100 9.39 1.31 6.05
N GLU A 101 9.92 1.77 4.93
CA GLU A 101 9.14 2.46 3.90
C GLU A 101 8.58 1.51 2.84
N VAL A 102 9.19 0.33 2.71
CA VAL A 102 8.84 -0.67 1.72
C VAL A 102 8.63 -2.02 2.40
N TYR A 103 7.48 -2.64 2.15
CA TYR A 103 7.17 -3.98 2.63
C TYR A 103 8.02 -5.04 1.91
N ARG A 104 8.06 -4.96 0.57
CA ARG A 104 8.85 -5.83 -0.30
C ARG A 104 9.31 -5.06 -1.52
N PHE A 105 10.36 -5.55 -2.16
CA PHE A 105 10.76 -5.10 -3.49
C PHE A 105 10.67 -6.24 -4.50
N ILE A 106 10.38 -5.88 -5.74
CA ILE A 106 10.35 -6.77 -6.89
C ILE A 106 11.45 -6.33 -7.84
N ARG A 107 12.31 -7.27 -8.23
CA ARG A 107 13.39 -7.00 -9.19
C ARG A 107 12.89 -7.20 -10.61
N LYS A 108 13.22 -6.28 -11.49
CA LYS A 108 13.03 -6.43 -12.96
C LYS A 108 14.24 -7.18 -13.56
N PRO A 109 14.04 -8.15 -14.44
CA PRO A 109 12.76 -8.76 -14.81
C PRO A 109 12.22 -9.65 -13.68
N TRP A 110 10.92 -9.66 -13.50
CA TRP A 110 10.27 -10.45 -12.44
C TRP A 110 9.82 -11.84 -12.93
N ASN A 111 9.62 -12.71 -11.97
CA ASN A 111 8.90 -13.95 -12.15
C ASN A 111 7.42 -13.73 -11.79
N ASN A 112 6.50 -14.15 -12.66
CA ASN A 112 5.06 -13.93 -12.45
C ASN A 112 4.53 -14.62 -11.19
N ALA A 113 5.02 -15.83 -10.89
CA ALA A 113 4.61 -16.54 -9.66
C ALA A 113 5.07 -15.83 -8.40
N ASP A 114 6.29 -15.28 -8.40
CA ASP A 114 6.82 -14.50 -7.27
C ASP A 114 6.02 -13.23 -7.03
N VAL A 115 5.66 -12.50 -8.08
CA VAL A 115 4.83 -11.30 -7.98
C VAL A 115 3.46 -11.62 -7.40
N ARG A 116 2.80 -12.67 -7.88
CA ARG A 116 1.51 -13.11 -7.33
C ARG A 116 1.61 -13.48 -5.86
N THR A 117 2.66 -14.17 -5.46
CA THR A 117 2.90 -14.55 -4.06
C THR A 117 3.12 -13.31 -3.19
N ILE A 118 3.94 -12.37 -3.62
CA ILE A 118 4.22 -11.13 -2.89
C ILE A 118 2.94 -10.31 -2.72
N VAL A 119 2.14 -10.16 -3.77
CA VAL A 119 0.88 -9.41 -3.74
C VAL A 119 -0.15 -10.10 -2.83
N SER A 120 -0.26 -11.42 -2.90
CA SER A 120 -1.16 -12.18 -2.03
C SER A 120 -0.81 -12.02 -0.55
N LEU A 121 0.48 -12.10 -0.21
CA LEU A 121 0.95 -11.87 1.17
C LEU A 121 0.75 -10.41 1.61
N ALA A 122 0.98 -9.45 0.73
CA ALA A 122 0.73 -8.04 1.00
C ALA A 122 -0.76 -7.76 1.29
N PHE A 123 -1.64 -8.39 0.54
CA PHE A 123 -3.08 -8.29 0.77
C PHE A 123 -3.49 -8.90 2.12
N GLU A 124 -2.97 -10.07 2.47
CA GLU A 124 -3.22 -10.68 3.79
C GLU A 124 -2.77 -9.76 4.94
N ILE A 125 -1.64 -9.10 4.80
CA ILE A 125 -1.16 -8.12 5.80
C ILE A 125 -2.13 -6.94 5.90
N ALA A 126 -2.54 -6.37 4.77
CA ALA A 126 -3.50 -5.26 4.76
C ALA A 126 -4.83 -5.66 5.45
N ARG A 127 -5.31 -6.87 5.18
CA ARG A 127 -6.53 -7.42 5.79
C ARG A 127 -6.38 -7.62 7.30
N LEU A 128 -5.29 -8.22 7.74
CA LEU A 128 -5.02 -8.48 9.17
C LEU A 128 -4.87 -7.17 9.96
N GLU A 129 -4.21 -6.18 9.40
CA GLU A 129 -4.09 -4.85 10.01
C GLU A 129 -5.46 -4.16 10.15
N GLN A 130 -6.32 -4.30 9.18
CA GLN A 130 -7.69 -3.78 9.23
C GLN A 130 -8.52 -4.50 10.31
N GLU A 131 -8.46 -5.83 10.37
CA GLU A 131 -9.14 -6.63 11.40
C GLU A 131 -8.66 -6.29 12.82
N LYS A 132 -7.35 -6.18 13.01
CA LYS A 132 -6.75 -5.78 14.29
C LYS A 132 -7.29 -4.43 14.77
N ARG A 133 -7.34 -3.45 13.89
CA ARG A 133 -7.90 -2.11 14.22
C ARG A 133 -9.37 -2.18 14.58
N HIS A 134 -10.15 -2.93 13.84
CA HIS A 134 -11.56 -3.11 14.11
C HIS A 134 -11.79 -3.74 15.50
N LEU A 135 -11.02 -4.76 15.86
CA LEU A 135 -11.08 -5.39 17.18
C LEU A 135 -10.69 -4.43 18.31
N VAL A 136 -9.62 -3.64 18.12
CA VAL A 136 -9.19 -2.64 19.12
C VAL A 136 -10.28 -1.60 19.36
N VAL A 137 -10.95 -1.14 18.30
CA VAL A 137 -12.08 -0.20 18.43
C VAL A 137 -13.25 -0.84 19.16
N MET A 138 -13.62 -2.06 18.81
CA MET A 138 -14.71 -2.78 19.49
C MET A 138 -14.41 -3.05 20.96
N MET A 139 -13.18 -3.33 21.33
CA MET A 139 -12.78 -3.52 22.72
C MET A 139 -12.86 -2.22 23.51
N ARG A 140 -12.46 -1.10 22.93
CA ARG A 140 -12.54 0.22 23.57
C ARG A 140 -13.96 0.75 23.67
N SER A 141 -14.82 0.48 22.70
CA SER A 141 -16.23 0.90 22.72
C SER A 141 -17.07 0.15 23.74
N LYS A 142 -16.64 -1.02 24.23
CA LYS A 142 -17.28 -1.74 25.34
C LYS A 142 -17.03 -1.09 26.71
N ASP A 143 -15.93 -0.33 26.81
CA ASP A 143 -15.54 0.37 28.04
C ASP A 143 -15.91 1.88 28.02
N ALA A 144 -16.48 2.38 26.93
CA ALA A 144 -16.89 3.78 26.79
C ALA A 144 -18.43 3.92 26.81
N PRO A 145 -18.98 4.93 27.50
CA PRO A 145 -20.40 5.24 27.41
C PRO A 145 -20.74 5.74 26.01
N SER A 146 -21.69 5.08 25.36
CA SER A 146 -22.38 5.41 24.10
C SER A 146 -21.86 6.62 23.32
N GLY A 147 -20.92 6.41 22.41
CA GLY A 147 -20.43 7.43 21.47
C GLY A 147 -20.89 7.14 20.03
N ASP A 148 -21.13 8.20 19.29
CA ASP A 148 -21.50 8.21 17.87
C ASP A 148 -20.41 7.52 17.02
N PRO A 149 -20.73 6.77 15.95
CA PRO A 149 -19.76 6.19 15.01
C PRO A 149 -18.73 7.19 14.45
N ALA A 150 -19.08 8.46 14.32
CA ALA A 150 -18.17 9.54 13.92
C ALA A 150 -17.05 9.81 14.96
N ASP A 151 -17.32 9.60 16.24
CA ASP A 151 -16.33 9.77 17.31
C ASP A 151 -15.31 8.62 17.31
N ILE A 152 -15.74 7.43 16.87
CA ILE A 152 -14.88 6.24 16.75
C ILE A 152 -13.84 6.42 15.63
N GLU A 153 -14.23 7.00 14.50
CA GLU A 153 -13.34 7.27 13.38
C GLU A 153 -12.30 8.35 13.73
N SER A 154 -12.73 9.39 14.45
CA SER A 154 -11.85 10.44 14.94
C SER A 154 -10.84 9.93 15.98
N GLU A 155 -11.24 9.01 16.84
CA GLU A 155 -10.37 8.39 17.84
C GLU A 155 -9.36 7.44 17.21
N LEU A 156 -9.74 6.73 16.12
CA LEU A 156 -8.83 5.91 15.33
C LEU A 156 -7.73 6.71 14.64
N LEU A 157 -8.07 7.87 14.10
CA LEU A 157 -7.11 8.79 13.50
C LEU A 157 -6.13 9.33 14.54
N ARG A 158 -6.62 9.65 15.73
CA ARG A 158 -5.81 10.14 16.86
C ARG A 158 -4.81 9.10 17.35
N LEU A 159 -5.22 7.83 17.40
CA LEU A 159 -4.36 6.72 17.82
C LEU A 159 -3.30 6.36 16.80
N ALA A 160 -3.60 6.55 15.51
CA ALA A 160 -2.63 6.37 14.43
C ALA A 160 -1.53 7.45 14.50
N GLU A 161 -1.88 8.68 14.92
CA GLU A 161 -0.92 9.77 15.08
C GLU A 161 -0.03 9.58 16.32
N ASP A 162 -0.54 9.01 17.41
CA ASP A 162 0.22 8.74 18.63
C ASP A 162 1.24 7.58 18.49
N GLU A 163 1.02 6.63 17.58
CA GLU A 163 1.99 5.57 17.28
C GLU A 163 3.15 6.06 16.38
N ILE A 164 2.93 7.10 15.59
CA ILE A 164 3.94 7.67 14.67
C ILE A 164 4.89 8.64 15.43
N GLY A 165 4.47 9.16 16.57
CA GLY A 165 5.23 10.15 17.35
C GLY A 165 6.21 9.58 18.39
N LYS A 166 6.44 8.28 18.44
CA LYS A 166 7.29 7.61 19.46
C LYS A 166 8.59 7.02 18.96
N ASP A 167 9.13 7.51 17.84
CA ASP A 167 10.53 7.23 17.45
C ASP A 167 11.30 8.52 17.23
#